data_296f365c6c27f4387d06173226786d48
#
_entry.id   296f365c6c27f4387d06173226786d48
#
_cell.length_a   1.000
_cell.length_b   1.000
_cell.length_c   1.000
_cell.angle_alpha   90.00
_cell.angle_beta   90.00
_cell.angle_gamma   90.00
#
_symmetry.space_group_name_H-M   'P 1'
#
loop_
_entity.id
_entity.type
_entity.pdbx_description
1 polymer ?
#
loop_
_entity_poly.entity_id
_entity_poly.type
_entity_poly.pdbx_seq_one_letter_code
_entity_poly.pdbx_strand_id
1 'polypeptide(L)' 'MSLPLQALWWVAKGDWHRAHSCCQQAHDEHGALVHAHLHRVEGDERNAAGWYKRAGKTPSEAAFDEEWNDLARGMM' A
#
# COMPACT_ATOMS: atom_id res chain seq x y z
N MET A 1 -13.26 9.87 -0.79
CA MET A 1 -11.88 9.33 -0.87
C MET A 1 -11.95 7.82 -1.01
N SER A 2 -11.21 7.26 -1.96
CA SER A 2 -11.19 5.81 -2.19
C SER A 2 -10.58 5.07 -1.00
N LEU A 3 -10.91 3.78 -0.86
CA LEU A 3 -10.32 2.97 0.21
C LEU A 3 -8.79 2.90 0.15
N PRO A 4 -8.15 2.70 -1.03
CA PRO A 4 -6.70 2.70 -1.08
C PRO A 4 -6.10 4.05 -0.66
N LEU A 5 -6.72 5.16 -1.03
CA LEU A 5 -6.24 6.47 -0.64
C LEU A 5 -6.41 6.71 0.85
N GLN A 6 -7.52 6.25 1.43
CA GLN A 6 -7.72 6.29 2.88
C GLN A 6 -6.63 5.49 3.59
N ALA A 7 -6.28 4.31 3.05
CA ALA A 7 -5.23 3.50 3.62
C ALA A 7 -3.89 4.24 3.65
N LEU A 8 -3.53 4.92 2.55
CA LEU A 8 -2.31 5.74 2.50
C LEU A 8 -2.33 6.85 3.55
N TRP A 9 -3.48 7.47 3.75
CA TRP A 9 -3.62 8.50 4.77
C TRP A 9 -3.34 7.95 6.17
N TRP A 10 -3.88 6.76 6.48
CA TRP A 10 -3.62 6.11 7.76
C TRP A 10 -2.15 5.72 7.92
N VAL A 11 -1.48 5.30 6.82
CA VAL A 11 -0.04 5.02 6.84
C VAL A 11 0.72 6.29 7.26
N ALA A 12 0.37 7.43 6.67
CA ALA A 12 1.01 8.70 7.00
C ALA A 12 0.79 9.10 8.46
N LYS A 13 -0.32 8.70 9.05
CA LYS A 13 -0.62 8.94 10.46
C LYS A 13 0.02 7.93 11.40
N GLY A 14 0.65 6.90 10.87
CA GLY A 14 1.26 5.85 11.68
C GLY A 14 0.27 4.83 12.24
N ASP A 15 -0.95 4.80 11.71
CA ASP A 15 -1.99 3.86 12.16
C ASP A 15 -2.05 2.66 11.22
N TRP A 16 -1.20 1.68 11.49
CA TRP A 16 -1.08 0.48 10.66
C TRP A 16 -2.38 -0.32 10.62
N HIS A 17 -3.05 -0.47 11.75
CA HIS A 17 -4.26 -1.28 11.82
C HIS A 17 -5.39 -0.72 10.95
N ARG A 18 -5.61 0.59 11.00
CA ARG A 18 -6.63 1.22 10.16
C ARG A 18 -6.25 1.19 8.69
N ALA A 19 -4.98 1.41 8.39
CA ALA A 19 -4.48 1.29 7.02
C ALA A 19 -4.72 -0.11 6.47
N HIS A 20 -4.38 -1.13 7.23
CA HIS A 20 -4.56 -2.52 6.84
C HIS A 20 -6.04 -2.86 6.63
N SER A 21 -6.90 -2.40 7.53
CA SER A 21 -8.34 -2.60 7.41
C SER A 21 -8.90 -2.02 6.11
N CYS A 22 -8.46 -0.81 5.74
CA CYS A 22 -8.86 -0.20 4.47
C CYS A 22 -8.39 -1.02 3.27
N CYS A 23 -7.15 -1.52 3.32
CA CYS A 23 -6.61 -2.37 2.26
C CYS A 23 -7.40 -3.67 2.10
N GLN A 24 -7.81 -4.28 3.22
CA GLN A 24 -8.57 -5.52 3.18
C GLN A 24 -9.95 -5.35 2.55
N GLN A 25 -10.50 -4.16 2.59
CA GLN A 25 -11.79 -3.85 1.99
C GLN A 25 -11.66 -3.42 0.52
N ALA A 26 -10.46 -3.09 0.06
CA ALA A 26 -10.22 -2.65 -1.31
C ALA A 26 -9.77 -3.85 -2.15
N HIS A 27 -10.57 -4.25 -3.14
CA HIS A 27 -10.33 -5.45 -3.95
C HIS A 27 -9.77 -5.14 -5.34
N ASP A 28 -9.22 -3.95 -5.55
CA ASP A 28 -8.68 -3.52 -6.82
C ASP A 28 -7.13 -3.52 -6.80
N GLU A 29 -6.54 -3.18 -7.94
CA GLU A 29 -5.10 -3.10 -8.10
C GLU A 29 -4.47 -2.09 -7.12
N HIS A 30 -5.11 -0.93 -6.95
CA HIS A 30 -4.60 0.10 -6.04
C HIS A 30 -4.61 -0.41 -4.60
N GLY A 31 -5.64 -1.13 -4.20
CA GLY A 31 -5.69 -1.75 -2.88
C GLY A 31 -4.54 -2.71 -2.65
N ALA A 32 -4.23 -3.55 -3.65
CA ALA A 32 -3.12 -4.49 -3.56
C ALA A 32 -1.78 -3.77 -3.46
N LEU A 33 -1.59 -2.68 -4.21
CA LEU A 33 -0.35 -1.91 -4.17
C LEU A 33 -0.13 -1.24 -2.81
N VAL A 34 -1.17 -0.65 -2.25
CA VAL A 34 -1.07 -0.03 -0.92
C VAL A 34 -0.85 -1.10 0.15
N HIS A 35 -1.49 -2.26 0.00
CA HIS A 35 -1.29 -3.39 0.91
C HIS A 35 0.18 -3.84 0.89
N ALA A 36 0.77 -3.94 -0.32
CA ALA A 36 2.18 -4.27 -0.46
C ALA A 36 3.07 -3.23 0.23
N HIS A 37 2.79 -1.96 0.00
CA HIS A 37 3.52 -0.86 0.64
C HIS A 37 3.47 -0.97 2.16
N LEU A 38 2.29 -1.25 2.70
CA LEU A 38 2.08 -1.38 4.13
C LEU A 38 2.95 -2.47 4.73
N HIS A 39 3.00 -3.64 4.08
CA HIS A 39 3.84 -4.75 4.54
C HIS A 39 5.33 -4.45 4.40
N ARG A 40 5.73 -3.69 3.36
CA ARG A 40 7.11 -3.22 3.25
C ARG A 40 7.50 -2.36 4.44
N VAL A 41 6.64 -1.42 4.80
CA VAL A 41 6.90 -0.49 5.90
C VAL A 41 7.05 -1.25 7.23
N GLU A 42 6.27 -2.30 7.44
CA GLU A 42 6.40 -3.10 8.66
C GLU A 42 7.58 -4.09 8.63
N GLY A 43 8.26 -4.20 7.51
CA GLY A 43 9.41 -5.09 7.38
C GLY A 43 9.09 -6.50 6.92
N ASP A 44 7.88 -6.76 6.46
CA ASP A 44 7.43 -8.07 5.97
C ASP A 44 7.52 -8.11 4.45
N GLU A 45 8.72 -8.23 3.92
CA GLU A 45 8.96 -8.15 2.48
C GLU A 45 8.37 -9.33 1.72
N ARG A 46 8.30 -10.50 2.33
CA ARG A 46 7.72 -11.70 1.70
C ARG A 46 6.22 -11.48 1.45
N ASN A 47 5.52 -10.97 2.44
CA ASN A 47 4.10 -10.66 2.31
C ASN A 47 3.88 -9.54 1.29
N ALA A 48 4.72 -8.52 1.34
CA ALA A 48 4.67 -7.43 0.36
C ALA A 48 4.83 -7.95 -1.06
N ALA A 49 5.80 -8.85 -1.30
CA ALA A 49 6.02 -9.42 -2.64
C ALA A 49 4.78 -10.12 -3.17
N GLY A 50 4.04 -10.81 -2.33
CA GLY A 50 2.79 -11.46 -2.72
C GLY A 50 1.74 -10.46 -3.20
N TRP A 51 1.64 -9.33 -2.52
CA TRP A 51 0.68 -8.29 -2.90
C TRP A 51 1.09 -7.55 -4.18
N TYR A 52 2.39 -7.29 -4.38
CA TYR A 52 2.87 -6.74 -5.65
C TYR A 52 2.55 -7.69 -6.80
N LYS A 53 2.81 -8.98 -6.62
CA LYS A 53 2.50 -9.98 -7.64
C LYS A 53 1.01 -9.97 -7.98
N ARG A 54 0.16 -9.88 -6.97
CA ARG A 54 -1.30 -9.82 -7.16
C ARG A 54 -1.71 -8.58 -7.95
N ALA A 55 -1.01 -7.48 -7.80
CA ALA A 55 -1.24 -6.25 -8.55
C ALA A 55 -0.61 -6.27 -9.94
N GLY A 56 0.13 -7.32 -10.29
CA GLY A 56 0.83 -7.41 -11.57
C GLY A 56 2.05 -6.52 -11.67
N LYS A 57 2.67 -6.21 -10.53
CA LYS A 57 3.84 -5.32 -10.46
C LYS A 57 5.03 -6.04 -9.84
N THR A 58 6.23 -5.54 -10.14
CA THR A 58 7.43 -5.97 -9.44
C THR A 58 7.53 -5.23 -8.10
N PRO A 59 8.13 -5.85 -7.07
CA PRO A 59 8.32 -5.17 -5.79
C PRO A 59 9.08 -3.86 -5.95
N SER A 60 8.61 -2.82 -5.27
CA SER A 60 9.26 -1.51 -5.28
C SER A 60 10.56 -1.56 -4.49
N GLU A 61 11.58 -0.86 -4.99
CA GLU A 61 12.84 -0.65 -4.28
C GLU A 61 13.02 0.81 -3.88
N ALA A 62 12.01 1.64 -4.14
CA ALA A 62 12.03 3.05 -3.78
C ALA A 62 11.98 3.24 -2.26
N ALA A 63 12.44 4.38 -1.79
CA ALA A 63 12.26 4.75 -0.40
C ALA A 63 10.76 4.78 -0.06
N PHE A 64 10.40 4.52 1.19
CA PHE A 64 9.00 4.41 1.59
C PHE A 64 8.19 5.66 1.27
N ASP A 65 8.75 6.84 1.52
CA ASP A 65 8.06 8.09 1.24
C ASP A 65 7.91 8.34 -0.26
N GLU A 66 8.87 7.94 -1.06
CA GLU A 66 8.78 8.03 -2.52
C GLU A 66 7.68 7.14 -3.06
N GLU A 67 7.63 5.89 -2.60
CA GLU A 67 6.56 4.97 -3.01
C GLU A 67 5.20 5.50 -2.56
N TRP A 68 5.10 5.99 -1.34
CA TRP A 68 3.86 6.56 -0.82
C TRP A 68 3.36 7.69 -1.71
N ASN A 69 4.25 8.60 -2.08
CA ASN A 69 3.92 9.74 -2.94
C ASN A 69 3.49 9.30 -4.34
N ASP A 70 4.19 8.32 -4.91
CA ASP A 70 3.87 7.81 -6.23
C ASP A 70 2.50 7.13 -6.25
N LEU A 71 2.20 6.34 -5.21
CA LEU A 71 0.90 5.70 -5.08
C LEU A 71 -0.22 6.72 -4.93
N ALA A 72 -0.01 7.73 -4.08
CA ALA A 72 -1.01 8.78 -3.88
C ALA A 72 -1.29 9.54 -5.17
N ARG A 73 -0.24 9.89 -5.92
CA ARG A 73 -0.38 10.59 -7.20
C ARG A 73 -1.16 9.75 -8.22
N GLY A 74 -0.91 8.45 -8.25
CA GLY A 74 -1.59 7.55 -9.18
C GLY A 74 -3.08 7.38 -8.90
N MET A 75 -3.52 7.75 -7.69
CA MET A 75 -4.90 7.58 -7.25
C MET A 75 -5.70 8.89 -7.18
N MET A 76 -5.04 10.00 -7.43
CA MET A 76 -5.70 11.33 -7.41
C MET A 76 -6.17 11.79 -8.77
#